data_a66e30cdf154d6eda52f97a1ea597c35
#
_entry.id   a66e30cdf154d6eda52f97a1ea597c35
#
_cell.length_a   1.000
_cell.length_b   1.000
_cell.length_c   1.000
_cell.angle_alpha   90.00
_cell.angle_beta   90.00
_cell.angle_gamma   90.00
#
_symmetry.space_group_name_H-M   'P 1'
#
loop_
_entity.id
_entity.type
_entity.pdbx_description
1 polymer ?
#
loop_
_entity_poly.entity_id
_entity_poly.type
_entity_poly.pdbx_seq_one_letter_code
_entity_poly.pdbx_strand_id
1 'polypeptide(L)'
;MKRTIILVICMLLCLAACTKNTPAPQPTAAPEAQATPEAAQATPEAAQEPTAQPEAPTAEPAAEGFNPNMVFSGTTLDGEPIDQTIFASYDLIIVNCWAEWCGPCVGELPAIERIHQEYPNVLVLGLLVGTMSVDTAKQTLAENSVTYAALEPVGALEELSMRSMYIPATYFFDKNGNEVGESVVGGMDYEQWKATVDNLLG
;
A
#
# COMPACT_ATOMS: atom_id res chain seq x y z
N MET A 1 -50.40 34.53 9.84
CA MET A 1 -50.79 35.19 11.11
C MET A 1 -50.05 34.48 12.25
N LYS A 2 -49.27 35.28 12.98
CA LYS A 2 -48.81 35.06 14.37
C LYS A 2 -47.82 33.87 14.55
N ARG A 3 -46.60 33.98 15.05
CA ARG A 3 -45.86 34.99 15.86
C ARG A 3 -44.40 34.57 15.78
N THR A 4 -43.46 35.24 15.26
CA THR A 4 -42.69 36.41 15.75
C THR A 4 -42.35 36.36 17.25
N ILE A 5 -41.09 36.50 17.53
CA ILE A 5 -40.42 36.95 18.75
C ILE A 5 -40.22 35.87 19.82
N ILE A 6 -38.99 35.40 19.96
CA ILE A 6 -38.13 35.63 21.11
C ILE A 6 -36.70 35.70 20.63
N LEU A 7 -36.27 36.90 20.43
CA LEU A 7 -34.93 37.37 20.28
C LEU A 7 -34.52 37.91 21.66
N VAL A 8 -33.23 37.74 21.97
CA VAL A 8 -32.49 38.58 22.92
C VAL A 8 -32.63 38.20 24.41
N ILE A 9 -31.52 37.93 24.97
CA ILE A 9 -30.96 38.18 26.28
C ILE A 9 -30.21 36.94 26.77
N CYS A 10 -28.94 36.90 26.48
CA CYS A 10 -27.88 36.65 27.45
C CYS A 10 -26.54 36.97 26.80
N MET A 11 -26.36 38.24 26.54
CA MET A 11 -25.06 38.85 26.42
C MET A 11 -24.72 39.46 27.77
N LEU A 12 -23.49 39.30 28.20
CA LEU A 12 -22.80 39.92 29.32
C LEU A 12 -22.57 39.08 30.58
N LEU A 13 -21.28 39.18 30.90
CA LEU A 13 -20.55 38.83 32.13
C LEU A 13 -19.92 37.46 32.14
N CYS A 14 -18.61 37.38 31.76
CA CYS A 14 -17.51 37.50 32.70
C CYS A 14 -16.20 37.69 31.97
N LEU A 15 -15.71 38.92 32.03
CA LEU A 15 -14.30 39.22 31.91
C LEU A 15 -13.58 38.89 33.22
N ALA A 16 -12.28 38.55 33.06
CA ALA A 16 -11.25 38.61 34.06
C ALA A 16 -10.90 37.28 34.81
N ALA A 17 -9.76 36.73 34.43
CA ALA A 17 -8.64 36.47 35.31
C ALA A 17 -7.45 35.96 34.52
N CYS A 18 -6.52 36.81 34.20
CA CYS A 18 -5.12 36.82 34.71
C CYS A 18 -4.26 35.57 34.37
N THR A 19 -3.47 35.76 33.33
CA THR A 19 -2.00 35.60 33.29
C THR A 19 -1.34 34.81 34.42
N LYS A 20 -0.67 33.72 34.06
CA LYS A 20 0.68 33.43 34.55
C LYS A 20 1.48 32.75 33.45
N ASN A 21 2.40 33.56 32.90
CA ASN A 21 3.59 33.12 32.23
C ASN A 21 4.41 32.25 33.18
N THR A 22 4.73 31.04 32.79
CA THR A 22 5.83 30.29 33.40
C THR A 22 6.83 30.03 32.28
N PRO A 23 8.08 30.50 32.42
CA PRO A 23 9.12 30.29 31.41
C PRO A 23 9.62 28.85 31.41
N ALA A 24 9.94 28.35 30.22
CA ALA A 24 10.58 27.08 29.96
C ALA A 24 11.97 27.01 30.62
N PRO A 25 12.39 25.87 31.14
CA PRO A 25 13.76 25.69 31.58
C PRO A 25 14.71 25.50 30.38
N GLN A 26 15.74 26.28 30.33
CA GLN A 26 16.91 26.19 29.46
C GLN A 26 17.73 24.94 29.79
N PRO A 27 18.35 24.27 28.82
CA PRO A 27 19.29 23.20 29.07
C PRO A 27 20.62 23.73 29.58
N THR A 28 20.99 23.26 30.75
CA THR A 28 22.30 23.54 31.37
C THR A 28 23.35 22.64 30.71
N ALA A 29 24.44 23.31 30.38
CA ALA A 29 25.65 22.80 29.77
C ALA A 29 26.34 21.70 30.59
N ALA A 30 27.10 20.91 29.88
CA ALA A 30 27.99 19.82 30.31
C ALA A 30 29.04 20.20 31.32
N PRO A 31 29.69 19.22 31.94
CA PRO A 31 31.13 19.30 31.99
C PRO A 31 31.85 18.15 31.27
N GLU A 32 32.85 18.54 30.50
CA GLU A 32 33.94 17.70 30.06
C GLU A 32 34.67 17.05 31.26
N ALA A 33 35.01 15.77 31.08
CA ALA A 33 36.18 15.21 31.74
C ALA A 33 36.85 14.18 30.82
N GLN A 34 38.06 14.56 30.48
CA GLN A 34 39.08 13.79 29.78
C GLN A 34 39.48 12.51 30.54
N ALA A 35 39.80 11.48 29.82
CA ALA A 35 41.04 10.73 29.94
C ALA A 35 41.08 9.55 28.96
N THR A 36 42.03 9.56 28.10
CA THR A 36 42.65 8.50 27.30
C THR A 36 43.73 7.80 28.18
N PRO A 37 44.42 6.76 27.70
CA PRO A 37 44.09 5.52 26.99
C PRO A 37 44.64 4.29 27.74
N GLU A 38 44.22 3.08 27.40
CA GLU A 38 45.11 1.92 27.53
C GLU A 38 44.73 0.84 26.51
N ALA A 39 45.73 0.46 25.78
CA ALA A 39 45.75 -0.60 24.80
C ALA A 39 45.84 -1.99 25.47
N ALA A 40 45.20 -2.98 24.88
CA ALA A 40 45.82 -4.29 24.63
C ALA A 40 44.82 -5.33 24.13
N GLN A 41 45.11 -5.78 22.94
CA GLN A 41 45.23 -7.17 22.52
C GLN A 41 44.02 -8.04 22.23
N ALA A 42 44.00 -8.32 20.93
CA ALA A 42 43.99 -9.67 20.33
C ALA A 42 42.70 -10.45 20.25
N THR A 43 42.25 -10.49 19.04
CA THR A 43 41.57 -11.55 18.24
C THR A 43 41.54 -12.94 18.88
N PRO A 44 40.42 -13.72 18.63
CA PRO A 44 40.45 -14.45 17.36
C PRO A 44 39.17 -14.33 16.52
N GLU A 45 39.42 -14.15 15.27
CA GLU A 45 38.62 -14.42 14.10
C GLU A 45 37.82 -15.74 14.25
N ALA A 46 36.52 -15.61 14.47
CA ALA A 46 35.59 -16.69 14.21
C ALA A 46 35.05 -16.47 12.81
N ALA A 47 35.48 -17.30 11.89
CA ALA A 47 34.97 -17.43 10.55
C ALA A 47 33.44 -17.55 10.61
N GLN A 48 32.73 -16.50 10.19
CA GLN A 48 31.32 -16.59 9.88
C GLN A 48 31.23 -17.37 8.57
N GLU A 49 30.74 -18.60 8.65
CA GLU A 49 30.18 -19.31 7.52
C GLU A 49 29.21 -18.39 6.78
N PRO A 50 29.25 -18.33 5.43
CA PRO A 50 28.22 -17.59 4.69
C PRO A 50 26.87 -18.27 4.94
N THR A 51 26.04 -17.60 5.73
CA THR A 51 24.62 -17.95 5.85
C THR A 51 24.06 -17.88 4.43
N ALA A 52 23.67 -19.01 3.91
CA ALA A 52 23.00 -19.10 2.61
C ALA A 52 21.79 -18.17 2.65
N GLN A 53 21.88 -17.12 1.87
CA GLN A 53 20.73 -16.25 1.56
C GLN A 53 19.68 -17.16 0.93
N PRO A 54 18.41 -17.14 1.36
CA PRO A 54 17.36 -17.90 0.68
C PRO A 54 17.37 -17.50 -0.80
N GLU A 55 17.60 -18.47 -1.67
CA GLU A 55 17.47 -18.24 -3.11
C GLU A 55 16.06 -17.74 -3.37
N ALA A 56 15.95 -16.58 -4.03
CA ALA A 56 14.69 -16.08 -4.52
C ALA A 56 14.04 -17.17 -5.38
N PRO A 57 12.70 -17.39 -5.25
CA PRO A 57 12.02 -18.39 -6.06
C PRO A 57 12.31 -18.11 -7.54
N THR A 58 12.88 -19.08 -8.22
CA THR A 58 13.17 -18.99 -9.65
C THR A 58 11.82 -18.98 -10.36
N ALA A 59 11.52 -17.89 -11.05
CA ALA A 59 10.30 -17.79 -11.85
C ALA A 59 10.22 -18.97 -12.82
N GLU A 60 9.11 -19.71 -12.84
CA GLU A 60 8.85 -20.70 -13.87
C GLU A 60 8.81 -20.00 -15.24
N PRO A 61 9.27 -20.67 -16.31
CA PRO A 61 9.22 -20.08 -17.65
C PRO A 61 7.76 -19.74 -18.00
N ALA A 62 7.54 -18.49 -18.40
CA ALA A 62 6.23 -18.02 -18.84
C ALA A 62 5.70 -18.93 -19.97
N ALA A 63 4.38 -19.16 -19.98
CA ALA A 63 3.73 -19.95 -21.03
C ALA A 63 4.05 -19.38 -22.43
N GLU A 64 4.05 -20.24 -23.46
CA GLU A 64 4.24 -19.78 -24.84
C GLU A 64 3.18 -18.69 -25.18
N GLY A 65 3.66 -17.54 -25.66
CA GLY A 65 2.81 -16.40 -25.99
C GLY A 65 2.53 -15.42 -24.85
N PHE A 66 3.11 -15.63 -23.64
CA PHE A 66 3.03 -14.66 -22.55
C PHE A 66 3.92 -13.43 -22.84
N ASN A 67 3.44 -12.25 -22.45
CA ASN A 67 4.17 -11.00 -22.64
C ASN A 67 5.46 -11.00 -21.78
N PRO A 68 6.65 -11.01 -22.42
CA PRO A 68 7.91 -11.08 -21.69
C PRO A 68 8.20 -9.85 -20.82
N ASN A 69 7.46 -8.75 -21.04
CA ASN A 69 7.60 -7.54 -20.22
C ASN A 69 6.70 -7.57 -18.95
N MET A 70 5.91 -8.64 -18.72
CA MET A 70 5.06 -8.79 -17.55
C MET A 70 5.50 -9.99 -16.69
N VAL A 71 6.79 -10.23 -16.59
CA VAL A 71 7.35 -11.32 -15.78
C VAL A 71 7.65 -10.81 -14.37
N PHE A 72 7.11 -11.48 -13.38
CA PHE A 72 7.39 -11.24 -11.96
C PHE A 72 7.37 -12.55 -11.18
N SER A 73 8.08 -12.58 -10.08
CA SER A 73 8.03 -13.66 -9.10
C SER A 73 8.32 -13.08 -7.72
N GLY A 74 7.47 -13.38 -6.76
CA GLY A 74 7.57 -12.80 -5.43
C GLY A 74 6.72 -13.53 -4.40
N THR A 75 6.37 -12.81 -3.36
CA THR A 75 5.60 -13.32 -2.24
C THR A 75 4.50 -12.32 -1.91
N THR A 76 3.30 -12.79 -1.66
CA THR A 76 2.21 -11.96 -1.17
C THR A 76 2.51 -11.42 0.23
N LEU A 77 1.77 -10.42 0.67
CA LEU A 77 1.89 -9.92 2.04
C LEU A 77 1.60 -11.01 3.10
N ASP A 78 0.86 -12.06 2.73
CA ASP A 78 0.54 -13.18 3.62
C ASP A 78 1.58 -14.32 3.57
N GLY A 79 2.62 -14.18 2.75
CA GLY A 79 3.74 -15.11 2.67
C GLY A 79 3.58 -16.21 1.62
N GLU A 80 2.54 -16.15 0.79
CA GLU A 80 2.32 -17.13 -0.27
C GLU A 80 3.12 -16.77 -1.53
N PRO A 81 3.79 -17.73 -2.19
CA PRO A 81 4.49 -17.47 -3.44
C PRO A 81 3.50 -17.12 -4.55
N ILE A 82 3.89 -16.16 -5.39
CA ILE A 82 3.08 -15.70 -6.52
C ILE A 82 3.98 -15.31 -7.68
N ASP A 83 3.59 -15.66 -8.89
CA ASP A 83 4.27 -15.24 -10.11
C ASP A 83 3.27 -15.01 -11.27
N GLN A 84 3.78 -14.61 -12.42
CA GLN A 84 2.99 -14.32 -13.61
C GLN A 84 2.14 -15.50 -14.12
N THR A 85 2.46 -16.75 -13.76
CA THR A 85 1.71 -17.93 -14.26
C THR A 85 0.27 -17.96 -13.75
N ILE A 86 -0.01 -17.26 -12.64
CA ILE A 86 -1.38 -17.11 -12.12
C ILE A 86 -2.33 -16.46 -13.14
N PHE A 87 -1.83 -15.57 -14.02
CA PHE A 87 -2.64 -14.88 -15.01
C PHE A 87 -3.39 -15.83 -15.94
N ALA A 88 -2.77 -16.96 -16.30
CA ALA A 88 -3.34 -17.95 -17.23
C ALA A 88 -4.69 -18.52 -16.81
N SER A 89 -5.03 -18.41 -15.53
CA SER A 89 -6.28 -18.93 -14.95
C SER A 89 -7.45 -17.96 -14.99
N TYR A 90 -7.24 -16.72 -15.47
CA TYR A 90 -8.23 -15.64 -15.42
C TYR A 90 -8.38 -14.97 -16.79
N ASP A 91 -9.57 -14.43 -17.07
CA ASP A 91 -9.85 -13.72 -18.33
C ASP A 91 -9.39 -12.26 -18.25
N LEU A 92 -9.44 -11.66 -17.06
CA LEU A 92 -9.03 -10.29 -16.78
C LEU A 92 -8.20 -10.23 -15.49
N ILE A 93 -7.12 -9.47 -15.53
CA ILE A 93 -6.27 -9.21 -14.38
C ILE A 93 -6.32 -7.72 -14.07
N ILE A 94 -6.61 -7.37 -12.82
CA ILE A 94 -6.63 -6.02 -12.27
C ILE A 94 -5.43 -5.88 -11.36
N VAL A 95 -4.52 -4.95 -11.65
CA VAL A 95 -3.41 -4.57 -10.77
C VAL A 95 -3.69 -3.17 -10.24
N ASN A 96 -4.05 -3.08 -8.97
CA ASN A 96 -4.38 -1.83 -8.29
C ASN A 96 -3.23 -1.39 -7.40
N CYS A 97 -2.59 -0.28 -7.76
CA CYS A 97 -1.53 0.36 -6.97
C CYS A 97 -2.14 1.19 -5.84
N TRP A 98 -1.81 0.87 -4.61
CA TRP A 98 -2.39 1.47 -3.43
C TRP A 98 -1.37 1.63 -2.29
N ALA A 99 -1.72 2.39 -1.26
CA ALA A 99 -0.99 2.46 -0.01
C ALA A 99 -1.95 2.66 1.18
N GLU A 100 -1.54 2.23 2.37
CA GLU A 100 -2.33 2.31 3.60
C GLU A 100 -2.61 3.75 4.07
N TRP A 101 -1.73 4.68 3.75
CA TRP A 101 -1.90 6.10 4.06
C TRP A 101 -2.71 6.89 3.02
N CYS A 102 -3.07 6.26 1.89
CA CYS A 102 -3.80 6.88 0.79
C CYS A 102 -5.31 6.77 1.03
N GLY A 103 -5.95 7.84 1.50
CA GLY A 103 -7.37 7.85 1.80
C GLY A 103 -8.29 7.37 0.66
N PRO A 104 -8.16 7.90 -0.58
CA PRO A 104 -8.94 7.41 -1.71
C PRO A 104 -8.69 5.93 -2.03
N CYS A 105 -7.44 5.43 -1.86
CA CYS A 105 -7.11 4.02 -2.07
C CYS A 105 -7.86 3.12 -1.08
N VAL A 106 -7.78 3.46 0.21
CA VAL A 106 -8.48 2.70 1.28
C VAL A 106 -9.99 2.76 1.07
N GLY A 107 -10.51 3.91 0.62
CA GLY A 107 -11.94 4.09 0.37
C GLY A 107 -12.51 3.20 -0.73
N GLU A 108 -11.70 2.76 -1.72
CA GLU A 108 -12.16 1.89 -2.81
C GLU A 108 -11.99 0.39 -2.52
N LEU A 109 -11.19 -0.01 -1.51
CA LEU A 109 -10.92 -1.42 -1.20
C LEU A 109 -12.18 -2.29 -1.10
N PRO A 110 -13.27 -1.85 -0.41
CA PRO A 110 -14.48 -2.66 -0.34
C PRO A 110 -15.18 -2.86 -1.70
N ALA A 111 -15.06 -1.88 -2.61
CA ALA A 111 -15.62 -1.99 -3.95
C ALA A 111 -14.82 -2.99 -4.79
N ILE A 112 -13.49 -2.94 -4.72
CA ILE A 112 -12.59 -3.90 -5.40
C ILE A 112 -12.80 -5.31 -4.84
N GLU A 113 -12.90 -5.46 -3.51
CA GLU A 113 -13.18 -6.76 -2.89
C GLU A 113 -14.49 -7.36 -3.40
N ARG A 114 -15.51 -6.53 -3.55
CA ARG A 114 -16.77 -6.98 -4.11
C ARG A 114 -16.63 -7.45 -5.56
N ILE A 115 -15.83 -6.78 -6.39
CA ILE A 115 -15.47 -7.24 -7.74
C ILE A 115 -14.77 -8.59 -7.67
N HIS A 116 -13.78 -8.74 -6.79
CA HIS A 116 -13.08 -10.01 -6.59
C HIS A 116 -14.02 -11.17 -6.26
N GLN A 117 -15.03 -10.93 -5.42
CA GLN A 117 -16.00 -11.96 -5.02
C GLN A 117 -17.04 -12.29 -6.10
N GLU A 118 -17.49 -11.28 -6.85
CA GLU A 118 -18.58 -11.44 -7.83
C GLU A 118 -18.08 -11.95 -9.20
N TYR A 119 -16.80 -11.75 -9.53
CA TYR A 119 -16.20 -12.11 -10.82
C TYR A 119 -15.11 -13.19 -10.66
N PRO A 120 -15.47 -14.48 -10.61
CA PRO A 120 -14.49 -15.55 -10.35
C PRO A 120 -13.45 -15.72 -11.45
N ASN A 121 -13.68 -15.15 -12.63
CA ASN A 121 -12.76 -15.12 -13.77
C ASN A 121 -11.90 -13.85 -13.82
N VAL A 122 -11.96 -13.00 -12.79
CA VAL A 122 -11.15 -11.80 -12.65
C VAL A 122 -10.16 -11.97 -11.50
N LEU A 123 -8.88 -11.83 -11.79
CA LEU A 123 -7.84 -11.76 -10.76
C LEU A 123 -7.69 -10.30 -10.30
N VAL A 124 -7.70 -10.08 -9.01
CA VAL A 124 -7.30 -8.80 -8.41
C VAL A 124 -5.98 -8.97 -7.69
N LEU A 125 -5.03 -8.09 -7.99
CA LEU A 125 -3.74 -7.95 -7.28
C LEU A 125 -3.62 -6.54 -6.71
N GLY A 126 -3.52 -6.43 -5.39
CA GLY A 126 -3.19 -5.19 -4.70
C GLY A 126 -1.68 -4.97 -4.71
N LEU A 127 -1.21 -3.97 -5.43
CA LEU A 127 0.21 -3.63 -5.47
C LEU A 127 0.50 -2.53 -4.45
N LEU A 128 1.14 -2.90 -3.34
CA LEU A 128 1.43 -1.99 -2.22
C LEU A 128 2.62 -1.10 -2.55
N VAL A 129 2.39 0.17 -2.82
CA VAL A 129 3.42 1.12 -3.26
C VAL A 129 3.70 2.18 -2.21
N GLY A 130 4.98 2.51 -1.98
CA GLY A 130 5.36 3.58 -1.06
C GLY A 130 4.84 3.40 0.37
N THR A 131 4.75 2.15 0.82
CA THR A 131 4.28 1.84 2.18
C THR A 131 5.21 2.40 3.25
N MET A 132 4.63 2.82 4.37
CA MET A 132 5.39 3.15 5.59
C MET A 132 5.50 1.93 6.50
N SER A 133 4.59 0.97 6.40
CA SER A 133 4.58 -0.23 7.21
C SER A 133 3.71 -1.32 6.57
N VAL A 134 4.34 -2.45 6.22
CA VAL A 134 3.64 -3.64 5.72
C VAL A 134 2.61 -4.15 6.73
N ASP A 135 2.93 -4.12 8.03
CA ASP A 135 1.99 -4.54 9.07
C ASP A 135 0.73 -3.64 9.11
N THR A 136 0.91 -2.32 8.95
CA THR A 136 -0.23 -1.39 8.87
C THR A 136 -1.03 -1.63 7.59
N ALA A 137 -0.37 -1.91 6.47
CA ALA A 137 -1.05 -2.25 5.22
C ALA A 137 -1.90 -3.53 5.37
N LYS A 138 -1.35 -4.59 5.98
CA LYS A 138 -2.09 -5.83 6.29
C LYS A 138 -3.28 -5.58 7.21
N GLN A 139 -3.11 -4.76 8.23
CA GLN A 139 -4.21 -4.36 9.11
C GLN A 139 -5.30 -3.61 8.33
N THR A 140 -4.92 -2.68 7.45
CA THR A 140 -5.85 -1.93 6.60
C THR A 140 -6.66 -2.86 5.68
N LEU A 141 -6.01 -3.85 5.05
CA LEU A 141 -6.71 -4.87 4.25
C LEU A 141 -7.71 -5.66 5.09
N ALA A 142 -7.30 -6.12 6.27
CA ALA A 142 -8.17 -6.89 7.18
C ALA A 142 -9.38 -6.07 7.67
N GLU A 143 -9.19 -4.80 8.03
CA GLU A 143 -10.26 -3.89 8.46
C GLU A 143 -11.28 -3.62 7.34
N ASN A 144 -10.86 -3.69 6.07
CA ASN A 144 -11.72 -3.57 4.90
C ASN A 144 -12.20 -4.92 4.35
N SER A 145 -11.94 -6.02 5.08
CA SER A 145 -12.34 -7.39 4.72
C SER A 145 -11.82 -7.85 3.34
N VAL A 146 -10.67 -7.34 2.92
CA VAL A 146 -10.02 -7.68 1.65
C VAL A 146 -9.47 -9.10 1.72
N THR A 147 -9.77 -9.90 0.70
CA THR A 147 -9.36 -11.30 0.56
C THR A 147 -8.52 -11.58 -0.68
N TYR A 148 -8.47 -10.66 -1.64
CA TYR A 148 -7.59 -10.80 -2.79
C TYR A 148 -6.11 -10.62 -2.42
N ALA A 149 -5.23 -11.18 -3.24
CA ALA A 149 -3.79 -11.15 -3.00
C ALA A 149 -3.22 -9.71 -3.10
N ALA A 150 -2.37 -9.36 -2.15
CA ALA A 150 -1.60 -8.12 -2.17
C ALA A 150 -0.11 -8.42 -2.00
N LEU A 151 0.74 -7.65 -2.68
CA LEU A 151 2.19 -7.83 -2.63
C LEU A 151 2.91 -6.48 -2.80
N GLU A 152 4.17 -6.42 -2.37
CA GLU A 152 5.06 -5.32 -2.72
C GLU A 152 5.51 -5.45 -4.18
N PRO A 153 5.82 -4.34 -4.88
CA PRO A 153 6.28 -4.38 -6.25
C PRO A 153 7.53 -5.25 -6.42
N VAL A 154 7.52 -6.13 -7.43
CA VAL A 154 8.63 -7.02 -7.76
C VAL A 154 8.66 -7.27 -9.27
N GLY A 155 9.85 -7.34 -9.87
CA GLY A 155 10.02 -7.58 -11.31
C GLY A 155 9.27 -6.56 -12.17
N ALA A 156 8.48 -7.01 -13.14
CA ALA A 156 7.71 -6.12 -14.00
C ALA A 156 6.71 -5.23 -13.24
N LEU A 157 6.26 -5.64 -12.07
CA LEU A 157 5.35 -4.86 -11.23
C LEU A 157 6.03 -3.63 -10.63
N GLU A 158 7.36 -3.62 -10.49
CA GLU A 158 8.12 -2.43 -10.07
C GLU A 158 7.99 -1.30 -11.10
N GLU A 159 8.19 -1.63 -12.38
CA GLU A 159 8.03 -0.66 -13.46
C GLU A 159 6.59 -0.16 -13.55
N LEU A 160 5.62 -1.07 -13.38
CA LEU A 160 4.21 -0.73 -13.39
C LEU A 160 3.85 0.25 -12.27
N SER A 161 4.39 0.03 -11.06
CA SER A 161 4.17 0.88 -9.89
C SER A 161 4.67 2.32 -10.07
N MET A 162 5.66 2.52 -10.93
CA MET A 162 6.27 3.81 -11.22
C MET A 162 5.62 4.56 -12.39
N ARG A 163 4.69 3.95 -13.13
CA ARG A 163 4.04 4.58 -14.29
C ARG A 163 3.15 5.76 -13.92
N SER A 164 2.55 5.73 -12.74
CA SER A 164 1.73 6.83 -12.24
C SER A 164 2.41 7.51 -11.04
N MET A 165 2.40 8.85 -11.04
CA MET A 165 2.82 9.64 -9.88
C MET A 165 1.72 9.75 -8.82
N TYR A 166 0.53 9.27 -9.11
CA TYR A 166 -0.64 9.35 -8.23
C TYR A 166 -1.21 7.95 -7.98
N ILE A 167 -1.72 7.74 -6.78
CA ILE A 167 -2.45 6.55 -6.38
C ILE A 167 -3.84 6.95 -5.85
N PRO A 168 -4.84 6.07 -5.97
CA PRO A 168 -4.76 4.76 -6.59
C PRO A 168 -4.57 4.86 -8.10
N ALA A 169 -3.85 3.89 -8.67
CA ALA A 169 -3.71 3.72 -10.10
C ALA A 169 -3.94 2.26 -10.46
N THR A 170 -4.79 2.00 -11.43
CA THR A 170 -5.20 0.65 -11.80
C THR A 170 -4.89 0.36 -13.25
N TYR A 171 -4.33 -0.81 -13.48
CA TYR A 171 -3.97 -1.34 -14.78
C TYR A 171 -4.68 -2.67 -15.02
N PHE A 172 -5.01 -2.95 -16.27
CA PHE A 172 -5.76 -4.12 -16.66
C PHE A 172 -4.97 -4.95 -17.66
N PHE A 173 -4.99 -6.26 -17.51
CA PHE A 173 -4.26 -7.19 -18.37
C PHE A 173 -5.12 -8.38 -18.76
N ASP A 174 -4.81 -8.97 -19.92
CA ASP A 174 -5.33 -10.26 -20.32
C ASP A 174 -4.52 -11.40 -19.67
N LYS A 175 -4.96 -12.62 -19.88
CA LYS A 175 -4.29 -13.85 -19.39
C LYS A 175 -2.87 -14.05 -19.92
N ASN A 176 -2.49 -13.35 -20.98
CA ASN A 176 -1.16 -13.40 -21.55
C ASN A 176 -0.27 -12.25 -21.05
N GLY A 177 -0.75 -11.42 -20.12
CA GLY A 177 -0.01 -10.28 -19.59
C GLY A 177 0.04 -9.08 -20.53
N ASN A 178 -0.82 -9.03 -21.56
CA ASN A 178 -0.95 -7.84 -22.39
C ASN A 178 -1.92 -6.86 -21.74
N GLU A 179 -1.57 -5.58 -21.75
CA GLU A 179 -2.42 -4.52 -21.23
C GLU A 179 -3.69 -4.40 -22.09
N VAL A 180 -4.86 -4.30 -21.43
CA VAL A 180 -6.18 -4.19 -22.07
C VAL A 180 -6.92 -2.99 -21.49
N GLY A 181 -7.61 -2.24 -22.37
CA GLY A 181 -8.32 -1.02 -21.95
C GLY A 181 -7.37 0.11 -21.55
N GLU A 182 -7.94 1.11 -20.88
CA GLU A 182 -7.20 2.26 -20.38
C GLU A 182 -6.97 2.13 -18.88
N SER A 183 -5.77 2.53 -18.42
CA SER A 183 -5.50 2.61 -16.98
C SER A 183 -6.34 3.70 -16.33
N VAL A 184 -6.71 3.50 -15.08
CA VAL A 184 -7.50 4.45 -14.29
C VAL A 184 -6.64 5.03 -13.18
N VAL A 185 -6.66 6.36 -13.04
CA VAL A 185 -6.02 7.06 -11.92
C VAL A 185 -7.10 7.72 -11.08
N GLY A 186 -7.12 7.42 -9.79
CA GLY A 186 -8.15 7.84 -8.84
C GLY A 186 -9.06 6.70 -8.41
N GLY A 187 -9.67 6.86 -7.24
CA GLY A 187 -10.57 5.84 -6.67
C GLY A 187 -11.90 5.76 -7.41
N MET A 188 -12.43 4.56 -7.53
CA MET A 188 -13.73 4.28 -8.13
C MET A 188 -14.69 3.70 -7.09
N ASP A 189 -15.98 4.02 -7.24
CA ASP A 189 -17.04 3.31 -6.52
C ASP A 189 -17.35 1.96 -7.19
N TYR A 190 -18.18 1.15 -6.53
CA TYR A 190 -18.51 -0.19 -7.03
C TYR A 190 -19.18 -0.16 -8.42
N GLU A 191 -20.07 0.79 -8.69
CA GLU A 191 -20.78 0.85 -9.98
C GLU A 191 -19.82 1.19 -11.13
N GLN A 192 -18.85 2.07 -10.86
CA GLN A 192 -17.78 2.40 -11.79
C GLN A 192 -16.85 1.19 -12.02
N TRP A 193 -16.46 0.49 -10.95
CA TRP A 193 -15.70 -0.75 -11.03
C TRP A 193 -16.41 -1.81 -11.86
N LYS A 194 -17.70 -2.05 -11.55
CA LYS A 194 -18.53 -3.00 -12.27
C LYS A 194 -18.63 -2.67 -13.76
N ALA A 195 -18.93 -1.42 -14.09
CA ALA A 195 -19.02 -0.99 -15.48
C ALA A 195 -17.69 -1.16 -16.25
N THR A 196 -16.56 -0.88 -15.59
CA THR A 196 -15.23 -1.05 -16.17
C THR A 196 -14.95 -2.53 -16.45
N VAL A 197 -15.18 -3.41 -15.48
CA VAL A 197 -14.97 -4.85 -15.61
C VAL A 197 -15.89 -5.46 -16.67
N ASP A 198 -17.19 -5.13 -16.65
CA ASP A 198 -18.14 -5.60 -17.66
C ASP A 198 -17.73 -5.20 -19.09
N ASN A 199 -17.24 -3.96 -19.27
CA ASN A 199 -16.76 -3.48 -20.57
C ASN A 199 -15.49 -4.18 -21.04
N LEU A 200 -14.59 -4.56 -20.13
CA LEU A 200 -13.33 -5.24 -20.47
C LEU A 200 -13.51 -6.74 -20.74
N LEU A 201 -14.52 -7.33 -20.14
CA LEU A 201 -14.86 -8.75 -20.37
C LEU A 201 -15.72 -8.97 -21.62
N GLY A 202 -16.45 -7.97 -22.14
CA GLY A 202 -17.27 -7.98 -23.36
C GLY A 202 -18.71 -8.32 -23.09
#